data_4bc8207a240ad5d4133bba5ffabc07c0
#
_entry.id   4bc8207a240ad5d4133bba5ffabc07c0
#
_cell.length_a   1.000
_cell.length_b   1.000
_cell.length_c   1.000
_cell.angle_alpha   90.00
_cell.angle_beta   90.00
_cell.angle_gamma   90.00
#
_symmetry.space_group_name_H-M   'P 1'
#
loop_
_entity.id
_entity.type
_entity.pdbx_description
1 polymer ?
#
loop_
_entity_poly.entity_id
_entity_poly.type
_entity_poly.pdbx_seq_one_letter_code
_entity_poly.pdbx_strand_id
1 'polypeptide(L)'
;VLPLIGNTFATNPEFIGSYPGITDISVVDAITKVFQSGPEGWGNVLVNVVFGAWFGRVLLQTGIADALIRKAVELGGDKPVIICVLLSTVTTAIFSTLFGAGAVVAIGVIILPILMSLGIPKTLSIGSFMMSVGAGMYLNPVLTGQFLGFFLGEDGKQLITYDDPARLHWAIIGVAVQLLVVIVMCVV
;
A
#
# COMPACT_ATOMS: atom_id res chain seq x y z
N VAL A 1 4.15 12.40 27.15
CA VAL A 1 5.62 12.46 27.41
C VAL A 1 6.31 13.33 26.36
N LEU A 2 6.10 13.08 25.04
CA LEU A 2 6.72 13.86 23.96
C LEU A 2 6.43 15.38 24.01
N PRO A 3 5.18 15.86 24.25
CA PRO A 3 4.91 17.28 24.40
C PRO A 3 5.64 17.94 25.58
N LEU A 4 5.77 17.21 26.71
CA LEU A 4 6.50 17.71 27.88
C LEU A 4 8.00 17.85 27.61
N ILE A 5 8.58 16.89 26.87
CA ILE A 5 9.97 16.97 26.42
C ILE A 5 10.13 18.10 25.41
N GLY A 6 9.19 18.26 24.48
CA GLY A 6 9.16 19.33 23.50
C GLY A 6 9.16 20.72 24.16
N ASN A 7 8.33 20.91 25.18
CA ASN A 7 8.27 22.17 25.91
C ASN A 7 9.58 22.51 26.64
N THR A 8 10.30 21.49 27.17
CA THR A 8 11.61 21.71 27.79
C THR A 8 12.62 22.25 26.77
N PHE A 9 12.55 21.82 25.53
CA PHE A 9 13.38 22.35 24.46
C PHE A 9 12.88 23.69 23.93
N ALA A 10 11.57 23.89 23.86
CA ALA A 10 10.95 25.15 23.41
C ALA A 10 11.23 26.33 24.34
N THR A 11 11.50 26.08 25.62
CA THR A 11 11.87 27.11 26.62
C THR A 11 13.36 27.42 26.68
N ASN A 12 14.21 26.66 25.98
CA ASN A 12 15.64 26.88 25.94
C ASN A 12 16.03 27.83 24.78
N PRO A 13 16.57 29.04 25.06
CA PRO A 13 16.92 30.04 24.03
C PRO A 13 17.90 29.54 22.97
N GLU A 14 18.84 28.69 23.35
CA GLU A 14 19.81 28.09 22.43
C GLU A 14 19.14 27.17 21.40
N PHE A 15 18.12 26.44 21.82
CA PHE A 15 17.39 25.52 20.97
C PHE A 15 16.42 26.26 20.04
N ILE A 16 15.71 27.27 20.51
CA ILE A 16 14.82 28.12 19.70
C ILE A 16 15.58 28.81 18.58
N GLY A 17 16.80 29.29 18.83
CA GLY A 17 17.66 29.90 17.82
C GLY A 17 18.08 28.94 16.69
N SER A 18 18.20 27.65 17.00
CA SER A 18 18.56 26.60 16.03
C SER A 18 17.34 25.97 15.32
N TYR A 19 16.17 26.00 15.95
CA TYR A 19 14.93 25.37 15.46
C TYR A 19 13.73 26.32 15.62
N PRO A 20 13.60 27.35 14.77
CA PRO A 20 12.58 28.40 14.92
C PRO A 20 11.12 27.95 14.80
N GLY A 21 10.87 26.69 14.43
CA GLY A 21 9.50 26.10 14.36
C GLY A 21 9.02 25.45 15.65
N ILE A 22 9.85 25.36 16.71
CA ILE A 22 9.46 24.75 17.98
C ILE A 22 8.76 25.81 18.83
N THR A 23 7.48 25.57 19.12
CA THR A 23 6.66 26.43 19.97
C THR A 23 6.25 25.70 21.25
N ASP A 24 6.09 26.43 22.35
CA ASP A 24 5.55 25.89 23.59
C ASP A 24 4.09 25.45 23.36
N ILE A 25 3.77 24.23 23.70
CA ILE A 25 2.45 23.63 23.49
C ILE A 25 1.91 23.20 24.85
N SER A 26 0.73 23.71 25.21
CA SER A 26 0.04 23.27 26.44
C SER A 26 -0.34 21.78 26.34
N VAL A 27 -0.47 21.10 27.48
CA VAL A 27 -0.90 19.69 27.52
C VAL A 27 -2.27 19.53 26.87
N VAL A 28 -3.17 20.49 27.05
CA VAL A 28 -4.52 20.49 26.44
C VAL A 28 -4.42 20.61 24.93
N ASP A 29 -3.60 21.53 24.42
CA ASP A 29 -3.39 21.69 22.97
C ASP A 29 -2.72 20.45 22.35
N ALA A 30 -1.80 19.82 23.06
CA ALA A 30 -1.17 18.58 22.62
C ALA A 30 -2.21 17.44 22.52
N ILE A 31 -3.09 17.30 23.49
CA ILE A 31 -4.19 16.32 23.46
C ILE A 31 -5.14 16.64 22.30
N THR A 32 -5.53 17.89 22.14
CA THR A 32 -6.42 18.33 21.05
C THR A 32 -5.80 18.06 19.68
N LYS A 33 -4.52 18.39 19.48
CA LYS A 33 -3.81 18.12 18.23
C LYS A 33 -3.72 16.62 17.90
N VAL A 34 -3.48 15.79 18.90
CA VAL A 34 -3.37 14.34 18.67
C VAL A 34 -4.73 13.69 18.40
N PHE A 35 -5.75 14.01 19.20
CA PHE A 35 -7.03 13.30 19.16
C PHE A 35 -8.09 13.95 18.28
N GLN A 36 -7.98 15.22 17.98
CA GLN A 36 -8.91 15.95 17.13
C GLN A 36 -8.28 16.31 15.78
N SER A 37 -7.26 17.16 15.78
CA SER A 37 -6.67 17.66 14.51
C SER A 37 -5.94 16.57 13.72
N GLY A 38 -5.38 15.56 14.38
CA GLY A 38 -4.77 14.40 13.72
C GLY A 38 -5.78 13.65 12.86
N PRO A 39 -6.85 13.10 13.42
CA PRO A 39 -7.91 12.44 12.67
C PRO A 39 -8.58 13.33 11.61
N GLU A 40 -8.82 14.62 11.91
CA GLU A 40 -9.40 15.57 10.95
C GLU A 40 -8.49 15.74 9.72
N GLY A 41 -7.18 15.90 9.93
CA GLY A 41 -6.21 15.99 8.82
C GLY A 41 -6.11 14.72 7.96
N TRP A 42 -6.47 13.58 8.52
CA TRP A 42 -6.46 12.28 7.82
C TRP A 42 -7.84 11.83 7.34
N GLY A 43 -8.86 12.68 7.44
CA GLY A 43 -10.24 12.33 7.12
C GLY A 43 -10.40 11.69 5.75
N ASN A 44 -9.80 12.25 4.70
CA ASN A 44 -9.84 11.70 3.34
C ASN A 44 -9.16 10.31 3.26
N VAL A 45 -8.05 10.13 3.97
CA VAL A 45 -7.34 8.84 4.01
C VAL A 45 -8.19 7.80 4.71
N LEU A 46 -8.82 8.14 5.84
CA LEU A 46 -9.70 7.24 6.59
C LEU A 46 -10.90 6.78 5.74
N VAL A 47 -11.52 7.69 5.00
CA VAL A 47 -12.61 7.37 4.07
C VAL A 47 -12.13 6.37 3.02
N ASN A 48 -10.99 6.62 2.37
CA ASN A 48 -10.42 5.71 1.37
C ASN A 48 -10.08 4.34 1.97
N VAL A 49 -9.54 4.29 3.20
CA VAL A 49 -9.25 3.03 3.90
C VAL A 49 -10.51 2.22 4.14
N VAL A 50 -11.57 2.86 4.66
CA VAL A 50 -12.84 2.18 4.96
C VAL A 50 -13.48 1.64 3.68
N PHE A 51 -13.64 2.48 2.66
CA PHE A 51 -14.24 2.07 1.40
C PHE A 51 -13.37 1.08 0.62
N GLY A 52 -12.06 1.24 0.61
CA GLY A 52 -11.12 0.31 -0.01
C GLY A 52 -11.15 -1.06 0.67
N ALA A 53 -11.18 -1.11 1.99
CA ALA A 53 -11.30 -2.35 2.74
C ALA A 53 -12.67 -3.03 2.53
N TRP A 54 -13.74 -2.25 2.50
CA TRP A 54 -15.08 -2.76 2.20
C TRP A 54 -15.18 -3.32 0.77
N PHE A 55 -14.70 -2.57 -0.23
CA PHE A 55 -14.67 -3.04 -1.62
C PHE A 55 -13.83 -4.31 -1.77
N GLY A 56 -12.66 -4.36 -1.12
CA GLY A 56 -11.83 -5.56 -1.08
C GLY A 56 -12.58 -6.76 -0.50
N ARG A 57 -13.34 -6.56 0.55
CA ARG A 57 -14.17 -7.62 1.15
C ARG A 57 -15.28 -8.09 0.20
N VAL A 58 -15.90 -7.17 -0.54
CA VAL A 58 -16.88 -7.52 -1.58
C VAL A 58 -16.25 -8.39 -2.66
N LEU A 59 -15.07 -8.02 -3.19
CA LEU A 59 -14.37 -8.82 -4.20
C LEU A 59 -14.04 -10.25 -3.72
N LEU A 60 -13.65 -10.39 -2.46
CA LEU A 60 -13.37 -11.70 -1.86
C LEU A 60 -14.65 -12.52 -1.63
N GLN A 61 -15.71 -11.91 -1.06
CA GLN A 61 -16.94 -12.61 -0.73
C GLN A 61 -17.80 -12.95 -1.95
N THR A 62 -17.72 -12.18 -3.03
CA THR A 62 -18.42 -12.46 -4.29
C THR A 62 -17.75 -13.53 -5.14
N GLY A 63 -16.52 -13.96 -4.77
CA GLY A 63 -15.76 -14.94 -5.53
C GLY A 63 -15.13 -14.40 -6.82
N ILE A 64 -15.16 -13.08 -7.03
CA ILE A 64 -14.54 -12.46 -8.22
C ILE A 64 -13.03 -12.71 -8.23
N ALA A 65 -12.36 -12.58 -7.08
CA ALA A 65 -10.94 -12.86 -6.95
C ALA A 65 -10.63 -14.33 -7.29
N ASP A 66 -11.42 -15.28 -6.78
CA ASP A 66 -11.27 -16.71 -7.08
C ASP A 66 -11.48 -17.00 -8.56
N ALA A 67 -12.47 -16.38 -9.19
CA ALA A 67 -12.74 -16.55 -10.63
C ALA A 67 -11.56 -16.06 -11.49
N LEU A 68 -10.96 -14.92 -11.15
CA LEU A 68 -9.77 -14.41 -11.82
C LEU A 68 -8.57 -15.35 -11.69
N ILE A 69 -8.32 -15.86 -10.47
CA ILE A 69 -7.25 -16.80 -10.18
C ILE A 69 -7.44 -18.09 -10.98
N ARG A 70 -8.64 -18.69 -10.96
CA ARG A 70 -8.97 -19.89 -11.75
C ARG A 70 -8.74 -19.68 -13.25
N LYS A 71 -9.21 -18.53 -13.75
CA LYS A 71 -9.03 -18.19 -15.18
C LYS A 71 -7.55 -18.05 -15.56
N ALA A 72 -6.73 -17.49 -14.70
CA ALA A 72 -5.29 -17.41 -14.92
C ALA A 72 -4.64 -18.80 -14.99
N VAL A 73 -5.05 -19.73 -14.11
CA VAL A 73 -4.57 -21.13 -14.13
C VAL A 73 -5.01 -21.82 -15.40
N GLU A 74 -6.28 -21.70 -15.80
CA GLU A 74 -6.79 -22.28 -17.04
C GLU A 74 -6.02 -21.80 -18.29
N LEU A 75 -5.73 -20.49 -18.37
CA LEU A 75 -4.99 -19.89 -19.48
C LEU A 75 -3.52 -20.32 -19.52
N GLY A 76 -2.92 -20.63 -18.38
CA GLY A 76 -1.54 -21.08 -18.28
C GLY A 76 -1.33 -22.53 -18.71
N GLY A 77 -2.40 -23.34 -18.73
CA GLY A 77 -2.37 -24.76 -19.08
C GLY A 77 -1.40 -25.56 -18.21
N ASP A 78 -0.54 -26.36 -18.83
CA ASP A 78 0.42 -27.23 -18.11
C ASP A 78 1.82 -26.60 -17.92
N LYS A 79 1.94 -25.28 -18.11
CA LYS A 79 3.23 -24.58 -18.04
C LYS A 79 3.38 -23.80 -16.73
N PRO A 80 4.15 -24.31 -15.74
CA PRO A 80 4.25 -23.67 -14.41
C PRO A 80 4.74 -22.23 -14.46
N VAL A 81 5.70 -21.91 -15.31
CA VAL A 81 6.24 -20.55 -15.47
C VAL A 81 5.16 -19.58 -15.96
N ILE A 82 4.35 -20.00 -16.95
CA ILE A 82 3.28 -19.16 -17.48
C ILE A 82 2.21 -18.92 -16.40
N ILE A 83 1.85 -19.96 -15.66
CA ILE A 83 0.89 -19.83 -14.55
C ILE A 83 1.44 -18.90 -13.47
N CYS A 84 2.73 -19.01 -13.11
CA CYS A 84 3.36 -18.12 -12.16
C CYS A 84 3.24 -16.65 -12.60
N VAL A 85 3.58 -16.34 -13.84
CA VAL A 85 3.50 -14.99 -14.40
C VAL A 85 2.04 -14.47 -14.45
N LEU A 86 1.11 -15.32 -14.89
CA LEU A 86 -0.31 -14.95 -14.96
C LEU A 86 -0.90 -14.70 -13.57
N LEU A 87 -0.62 -15.58 -12.60
CA LEU A 87 -1.06 -15.40 -11.22
C LEU A 87 -0.44 -14.14 -10.58
N SER A 88 0.83 -13.86 -10.88
CA SER A 88 1.48 -12.63 -10.44
C SER A 88 0.83 -11.39 -11.01
N THR A 89 0.46 -11.39 -12.28
CA THR A 89 -0.25 -10.30 -12.94
C THR A 89 -1.64 -10.10 -12.37
N VAL A 90 -2.39 -11.20 -12.16
CA VAL A 90 -3.72 -11.15 -11.54
C VAL A 90 -3.62 -10.66 -10.09
N THR A 91 -2.63 -11.13 -9.33
CA THR A 91 -2.39 -10.64 -7.97
C THR A 91 -2.13 -9.13 -7.95
N THR A 92 -1.29 -8.64 -8.85
CA THR A 92 -1.02 -7.20 -9.00
C THR A 92 -2.31 -6.42 -9.30
N ALA A 93 -3.14 -6.91 -10.22
CA ALA A 93 -4.42 -6.28 -10.55
C ALA A 93 -5.39 -6.29 -9.35
N ILE A 94 -5.47 -7.37 -8.60
CA ILE A 94 -6.30 -7.46 -7.39
C ILE A 94 -5.81 -6.46 -6.33
N PHE A 95 -4.50 -6.41 -6.06
CA PHE A 95 -3.94 -5.53 -5.03
C PHE A 95 -3.82 -4.06 -5.44
N SER A 96 -4.09 -3.71 -6.69
CA SER A 96 -4.32 -2.31 -7.06
C SER A 96 -5.59 -1.72 -6.43
N THR A 97 -6.49 -2.57 -5.96
CA THR A 97 -7.76 -2.17 -5.33
C THR A 97 -7.91 -2.68 -3.90
N LEU A 98 -7.35 -3.85 -3.57
CA LEU A 98 -7.38 -4.42 -2.24
C LEU A 98 -6.29 -3.82 -1.34
N PHE A 99 -6.62 -3.63 -0.07
CA PHE A 99 -5.69 -3.12 0.93
C PHE A 99 -5.80 -3.91 2.24
N GLY A 100 -4.66 -4.08 2.91
CA GLY A 100 -4.58 -4.63 4.26
C GLY A 100 -4.11 -6.08 4.33
N ALA A 101 -3.55 -6.43 5.49
CA ALA A 101 -2.96 -7.75 5.75
C ALA A 101 -3.98 -8.91 5.60
N GLY A 102 -5.24 -8.67 5.95
CA GLY A 102 -6.30 -9.68 5.79
C GLY A 102 -6.51 -10.10 4.34
N ALA A 103 -6.44 -9.15 3.38
CA ALA A 103 -6.53 -9.45 1.96
C ALA A 103 -5.32 -10.25 1.47
N VAL A 104 -4.11 -9.91 1.94
CA VAL A 104 -2.88 -10.64 1.60
C VAL A 104 -2.96 -12.09 2.05
N VAL A 105 -3.41 -12.34 3.28
CA VAL A 105 -3.60 -13.69 3.81
C VAL A 105 -4.66 -14.44 3.02
N ALA A 106 -5.83 -13.83 2.78
CA ALA A 106 -6.95 -14.49 2.08
C ALA A 106 -6.60 -14.92 0.65
N ILE A 107 -5.89 -14.08 -0.10
CA ILE A 107 -5.43 -14.40 -1.46
C ILE A 107 -4.23 -15.36 -1.40
N GLY A 108 -3.32 -15.19 -0.45
CA GLY A 108 -2.12 -16.02 -0.30
C GLY A 108 -2.44 -17.48 -0.03
N VAL A 109 -3.46 -17.78 0.79
CA VAL A 109 -3.87 -19.18 1.07
C VAL A 109 -4.45 -19.88 -0.16
N ILE A 110 -4.83 -19.15 -1.19
CA ILE A 110 -5.28 -19.71 -2.47
C ILE A 110 -4.11 -19.86 -3.44
N ILE A 111 -3.35 -18.78 -3.67
CA ILE A 111 -2.30 -18.73 -4.71
C ILE A 111 -1.08 -19.58 -4.34
N LEU A 112 -0.61 -19.53 -3.09
CA LEU A 112 0.62 -20.21 -2.71
C LEU A 112 0.52 -21.74 -2.86
N PRO A 113 -0.56 -22.44 -2.43
CA PRO A 113 -0.70 -23.86 -2.67
C PRO A 113 -0.76 -24.21 -4.17
N ILE A 114 -1.40 -23.37 -5.00
CA ILE A 114 -1.45 -23.58 -6.45
C ILE A 114 -0.04 -23.55 -7.04
N LEU A 115 0.76 -22.52 -6.76
CA LEU A 115 2.14 -22.41 -7.24
C LEU A 115 3.00 -23.59 -6.79
N MET A 116 2.90 -23.98 -5.52
CA MET A 116 3.65 -25.10 -4.98
C MET A 116 3.22 -26.45 -5.57
N SER A 117 1.92 -26.65 -5.87
CA SER A 117 1.42 -27.88 -6.49
C SER A 117 1.92 -28.06 -7.93
N LEU A 118 2.29 -26.97 -8.60
CA LEU A 118 2.91 -26.97 -9.93
C LEU A 118 4.41 -27.25 -9.90
N GLY A 119 4.98 -27.54 -8.72
CA GLY A 119 6.40 -27.82 -8.56
C GLY A 119 7.29 -26.57 -8.42
N ILE A 120 6.70 -25.38 -8.30
CA ILE A 120 7.46 -24.15 -8.08
C ILE A 120 8.02 -24.14 -6.66
N PRO A 121 9.34 -23.89 -6.46
CA PRO A 121 9.95 -23.86 -5.14
C PRO A 121 9.24 -22.89 -4.19
N LYS A 122 9.10 -23.27 -2.93
CA LYS A 122 8.40 -22.46 -1.90
C LYS A 122 8.91 -21.02 -1.82
N THR A 123 10.22 -20.84 -1.89
CA THR A 123 10.84 -19.50 -1.84
C THR A 123 10.42 -18.65 -3.02
N LEU A 124 10.39 -19.23 -4.23
CA LEU A 124 9.97 -18.54 -5.45
C LEU A 124 8.47 -18.24 -5.41
N SER A 125 7.64 -19.18 -4.95
CA SER A 125 6.19 -18.98 -4.82
C SER A 125 5.87 -17.83 -3.88
N ILE A 126 6.52 -17.76 -2.70
CA ILE A 126 6.33 -16.68 -1.75
C ILE A 126 6.89 -15.36 -2.30
N GLY A 127 8.10 -15.39 -2.86
CA GLY A 127 8.75 -14.21 -3.43
C GLY A 127 7.93 -13.57 -4.55
N SER A 128 7.48 -14.35 -5.52
CA SER A 128 6.66 -13.87 -6.64
C SER A 128 5.31 -13.32 -6.17
N PHE A 129 4.66 -13.98 -5.20
CA PHE A 129 3.41 -13.51 -4.62
C PHE A 129 3.60 -12.15 -3.90
N MET A 130 4.59 -12.03 -3.01
CA MET A 130 4.84 -10.80 -2.26
C MET A 130 5.26 -9.64 -3.17
N MET A 131 6.09 -9.91 -4.17
CA MET A 131 6.45 -8.90 -5.18
C MET A 131 5.23 -8.43 -5.98
N SER A 132 4.33 -9.34 -6.31
CA SER A 132 3.09 -9.01 -7.04
C SER A 132 2.12 -8.16 -6.21
N VAL A 133 2.02 -8.46 -4.91
CA VAL A 133 1.29 -7.61 -3.95
C VAL A 133 1.89 -6.20 -3.94
N GLY A 134 3.22 -6.09 -3.79
CA GLY A 134 3.92 -4.81 -3.82
C GLY A 134 3.71 -4.03 -5.11
N ALA A 135 3.73 -4.71 -6.27
CA ALA A 135 3.47 -4.09 -7.57
C ALA A 135 2.07 -3.46 -7.64
N GLY A 136 1.04 -4.16 -7.13
CA GLY A 136 -0.32 -3.63 -7.08
C GLY A 136 -0.44 -2.37 -6.20
N MET A 137 0.34 -2.29 -5.13
CA MET A 137 0.31 -1.17 -4.19
C MET A 137 0.72 0.18 -4.81
N TYR A 138 1.51 0.22 -5.89
CA TYR A 138 1.83 1.48 -6.59
C TYR A 138 0.58 2.19 -7.15
N LEU A 139 -0.43 1.43 -7.53
CA LEU A 139 -1.68 1.95 -8.06
C LEU A 139 -2.80 2.02 -7.01
N ASN A 140 -2.56 1.51 -5.81
CA ASN A 140 -3.58 1.43 -4.77
C ASN A 140 -3.92 2.82 -4.22
N PRO A 141 -5.19 3.27 -4.31
CA PRO A 141 -5.59 4.62 -3.87
C PRO A 141 -5.48 4.79 -2.35
N VAL A 142 -5.68 3.72 -1.57
CA VAL A 142 -5.58 3.78 -0.10
C VAL A 142 -4.15 4.04 0.33
N LEU A 143 -3.20 3.26 -0.19
CA LEU A 143 -1.79 3.43 0.13
C LEU A 143 -1.26 4.78 -0.39
N THR A 144 -1.59 5.12 -1.63
CA THR A 144 -1.20 6.39 -2.23
C THR A 144 -1.75 7.57 -1.43
N GLY A 145 -3.02 7.52 -1.02
CA GLY A 145 -3.64 8.56 -0.20
C GLY A 145 -2.92 8.77 1.14
N GLN A 146 -2.42 7.71 1.76
CA GLN A 146 -1.61 7.81 2.98
C GLN A 146 -0.30 8.58 2.73
N PHE A 147 0.40 8.27 1.64
CA PHE A 147 1.64 8.97 1.31
C PHE A 147 1.42 10.41 0.88
N LEU A 148 0.37 10.70 0.11
CA LEU A 148 0.05 12.05 -0.33
C LEU A 148 -0.27 12.99 0.84
N GLY A 149 -0.77 12.45 1.95
CA GLY A 149 -0.99 13.21 3.18
C GLY A 149 0.27 13.79 3.83
N PHE A 150 1.46 13.33 3.43
CA PHE A 150 2.74 13.90 3.90
C PHE A 150 3.26 15.05 3.03
N PHE A 151 2.74 15.22 1.81
CA PHE A 151 3.16 16.26 0.88
C PHE A 151 2.16 17.42 0.93
N LEU A 152 2.24 18.21 1.99
CA LEU A 152 1.39 19.39 2.19
C LEU A 152 2.18 20.66 1.91
N GLY A 153 1.52 21.63 1.25
CA GLY A 153 2.02 22.98 1.09
C GLY A 153 1.90 23.80 2.39
N GLU A 154 2.45 25.01 2.36
CA GLU A 154 2.35 25.95 3.50
C GLU A 154 0.90 26.31 3.85
N ASP A 155 0.00 26.21 2.86
CA ASP A 155 -1.45 26.42 3.02
C ASP A 155 -2.21 25.19 3.55
N GLY A 156 -1.50 24.09 3.88
CA GLY A 156 -2.07 22.83 4.34
C GLY A 156 -2.76 21.99 3.28
N LYS A 157 -2.71 22.40 1.98
CA LYS A 157 -3.25 21.62 0.88
C LYS A 157 -2.23 20.63 0.36
N GLN A 158 -2.72 19.53 -0.19
CA GLN A 158 -1.86 18.53 -0.83
C GLN A 158 -1.18 19.13 -2.07
N LEU A 159 0.16 19.01 -2.12
CA LEU A 159 0.98 19.44 -3.26
C LEU A 159 0.83 18.51 -4.47
N ILE A 160 0.52 17.24 -4.23
CA ILE A 160 0.38 16.20 -5.24
C ILE A 160 -0.97 15.51 -5.01
N THR A 161 -1.74 15.31 -6.05
CA THR A 161 -3.03 14.61 -6.01
C THR A 161 -2.89 13.18 -6.55
N TYR A 162 -3.89 12.33 -6.28
CA TYR A 162 -3.90 10.96 -6.82
C TYR A 162 -3.86 10.93 -8.35
N ASP A 163 -4.56 11.85 -9.01
CA ASP A 163 -4.68 11.93 -10.47
C ASP A 163 -3.54 12.70 -11.14
N ASP A 164 -2.51 13.10 -10.39
CA ASP A 164 -1.36 13.80 -10.95
C ASP A 164 -0.68 12.94 -12.03
N PRO A 165 -0.56 13.42 -13.28
CA PRO A 165 0.01 12.65 -14.39
C PRO A 165 1.44 12.19 -14.12
N ALA A 166 2.26 13.00 -13.46
CA ALA A 166 3.64 12.66 -13.13
C ALA A 166 3.67 11.50 -12.13
N ARG A 167 2.85 11.55 -11.08
CA ARG A 167 2.70 10.46 -10.11
C ARG A 167 2.26 9.16 -10.78
N LEU A 168 1.22 9.25 -11.62
CA LEU A 168 0.66 8.08 -12.30
C LEU A 168 1.68 7.44 -13.24
N HIS A 169 2.45 8.26 -13.97
CA HIS A 169 3.53 7.79 -14.82
C HIS A 169 4.58 6.98 -14.04
N TRP A 170 5.06 7.50 -12.92
CA TRP A 170 6.00 6.80 -12.07
C TRP A 170 5.42 5.54 -11.42
N ALA A 171 4.14 5.55 -11.05
CA ALA A 171 3.47 4.37 -10.52
C ALA A 171 3.40 3.25 -11.56
N ILE A 172 3.05 3.56 -12.82
CA ILE A 172 3.02 2.58 -13.92
C ILE A 172 4.42 2.02 -14.20
N ILE A 173 5.46 2.87 -14.22
CA ILE A 173 6.85 2.41 -14.36
C ILE A 173 7.21 1.46 -13.21
N GLY A 174 6.87 1.80 -11.98
CA GLY A 174 7.11 0.96 -10.81
C GLY A 174 6.46 -0.42 -10.94
N VAL A 175 5.19 -0.47 -11.33
CA VAL A 175 4.47 -1.73 -11.61
C VAL A 175 5.20 -2.55 -12.69
N ALA A 176 5.54 -1.90 -13.83
CA ALA A 176 6.18 -2.58 -14.95
C ALA A 176 7.55 -3.16 -14.57
N VAL A 177 8.38 -2.40 -13.87
CA VAL A 177 9.69 -2.85 -13.38
C VAL A 177 9.55 -4.01 -12.41
N GLN A 178 8.62 -3.91 -11.45
CA GLN A 178 8.44 -4.94 -10.44
C GLN A 178 7.86 -6.24 -11.03
N LEU A 179 6.92 -6.15 -11.97
CA LEU A 179 6.44 -7.32 -12.72
C LEU A 179 7.54 -7.95 -13.60
N LEU A 180 8.38 -7.14 -14.20
CA LEU A 180 9.53 -7.64 -14.97
C LEU A 180 10.48 -8.43 -14.05
N VAL A 181 10.76 -7.95 -12.85
CA VAL A 181 11.55 -8.70 -11.86
C VAL A 181 10.88 -10.04 -11.53
N VAL A 182 9.55 -10.05 -11.32
CA VAL A 182 8.81 -11.31 -11.07
C VAL A 182 8.94 -12.26 -12.25
N ILE A 183 8.80 -11.78 -13.49
CA ILE A 183 8.96 -12.61 -14.70
C ILE A 183 10.36 -13.23 -14.74
N VAL A 184 11.39 -12.42 -14.51
CA VAL A 184 12.78 -12.91 -14.46
C VAL A 184 12.95 -13.97 -13.37
N MET A 185 12.41 -13.74 -12.17
CA MET A 185 12.44 -14.72 -11.06
C MET A 185 11.74 -16.04 -11.39
N CYS A 186 10.69 -16.00 -12.22
CA CYS A 186 9.97 -17.22 -12.63
C CYS A 186 10.66 -17.99 -13.75
N VAL A 187 11.54 -17.35 -14.53
CA VAL A 187 12.22 -17.96 -15.69
C VAL A 187 13.61 -18.50 -15.31
N VAL A 188 14.29 -17.91 -14.33
CA VAL A 188 15.61 -18.32 -13.83
C VAL A 188 15.48 -19.37 -12.74
#